data_39364833414cf744e242289064dd3c11
#
_entry.id   39364833414cf744e242289064dd3c11
#
_cell.length_a   1.000
_cell.length_b   1.000
_cell.length_c   1.000
_cell.angle_alpha   90.00
_cell.angle_beta   90.00
_cell.angle_gamma   90.00
#
_symmetry.space_group_name_H-M   'P 1'
#
loop_
_entity.id
_entity.type
_entity.pdbx_description
1 polymer ?
#
loop_
_entity_poly.entity_id
_entity_poly.type
_entity_poly.pdbx_seq_one_letter_code
_entity_poly.pdbx_strand_id
1 'polypeptide(L)'
;MKFVIKDNRDKQSLFSYLKELENDYIVSVKKQRNTRSNMQNNYYWKCIVQELSDFTGFFPDEMHDILKVKFSSEWQTIEVEDICVGVQTLNSTARMNTAEFELYVEQIRIWALSELGIRLMLPNEYE
;
A
#
# COMPACT_ATOMS: atom_id res chain seq x y z
N MET A 1 -24.57 8.86 -2.76
CA MET A 1 -24.74 7.75 -1.81
C MET A 1 -23.98 6.53 -2.29
N LYS A 2 -23.31 5.83 -1.40
CA LYS A 2 -22.47 4.68 -1.75
C LYS A 2 -23.04 3.41 -1.13
N PHE A 3 -23.26 2.37 -1.94
CA PHE A 3 -23.66 1.04 -1.48
C PHE A 3 -22.49 0.08 -1.58
N VAL A 4 -22.28 -0.71 -0.54
CA VAL A 4 -21.31 -1.81 -0.52
C VAL A 4 -22.10 -3.12 -0.48
N ILE A 5 -21.92 -3.96 -1.50
CA ILE A 5 -22.69 -5.22 -1.65
C ILE A 5 -21.81 -6.36 -1.17
N LYS A 6 -22.21 -6.99 -0.06
CA LYS A 6 -21.55 -8.16 0.52
C LYS A 6 -22.41 -9.41 0.47
N ASP A 7 -23.74 -9.26 0.50
CA ASP A 7 -24.71 -10.36 0.49
C ASP A 7 -25.97 -10.01 -0.30
N ASN A 8 -26.94 -10.91 -0.29
CA ASN A 8 -28.20 -10.70 -1.02
C ASN A 8 -29.06 -9.58 -0.43
N ARG A 9 -28.96 -9.29 0.85
CA ARG A 9 -29.69 -8.18 1.48
C ARG A 9 -29.23 -6.86 0.93
N ASP A 10 -27.92 -6.70 0.76
CA ASP A 10 -27.35 -5.49 0.20
C ASP A 10 -27.79 -5.27 -1.24
N LYS A 11 -27.88 -6.36 -2.03
CA LYS A 11 -28.43 -6.29 -3.38
C LYS A 11 -29.89 -5.84 -3.41
N GLN A 12 -30.72 -6.37 -2.51
CA GLN A 12 -32.13 -5.99 -2.42
C GLN A 12 -32.28 -4.53 -2.02
N SER A 13 -31.49 -4.05 -1.07
CA SER A 13 -31.48 -2.65 -0.67
C SER A 13 -31.11 -1.73 -1.82
N LEU A 14 -30.10 -2.11 -2.61
CA LEU A 14 -29.70 -1.37 -3.79
C LEU A 14 -30.80 -1.32 -4.84
N PHE A 15 -31.46 -2.46 -5.14
CA PHE A 15 -32.56 -2.50 -6.09
C PHE A 15 -33.73 -1.61 -5.66
N SER A 16 -34.08 -1.64 -4.37
CA SER A 16 -35.13 -0.78 -3.84
C SER A 16 -34.80 0.70 -4.01
N TYR A 17 -33.57 1.07 -3.74
CA TYR A 17 -33.09 2.43 -3.92
C TYR A 17 -33.14 2.86 -5.40
N LEU A 18 -32.70 2.01 -6.31
CA LEU A 18 -32.70 2.30 -7.75
C LEU A 18 -34.12 2.49 -8.31
N LYS A 19 -35.11 1.77 -7.78
CA LYS A 19 -36.52 1.93 -8.17
C LYS A 19 -37.09 3.28 -7.76
N GLU A 20 -36.61 3.84 -6.68
CA GLU A 20 -37.05 5.14 -6.16
C GLU A 20 -36.35 6.33 -6.82
N LEU A 21 -35.28 6.09 -7.58
CA LEU A 21 -34.57 7.16 -8.27
C LEU A 21 -35.39 7.67 -9.46
N GLU A 22 -35.39 8.98 -9.60
CA GLU A 22 -35.92 9.63 -10.80
C GLU A 22 -34.95 9.42 -11.97
N ASN A 23 -35.36 9.81 -13.18
CA ASN A 23 -34.52 9.71 -14.37
C ASN A 23 -33.35 10.70 -14.32
N ASP A 24 -32.37 10.50 -15.19
CA ASP A 24 -31.18 11.35 -15.36
C ASP A 24 -30.07 11.16 -14.30
N TYR A 25 -30.03 10.00 -13.61
CA TYR A 25 -28.93 9.64 -12.71
C TYR A 25 -27.91 8.76 -13.40
N ILE A 26 -26.64 8.96 -13.03
CA ILE A 26 -25.54 8.08 -13.45
C ILE A 26 -25.23 7.10 -12.31
N VAL A 27 -25.27 5.80 -12.62
CA VAL A 27 -24.94 4.75 -11.65
C VAL A 27 -23.60 4.12 -12.02
N SER A 28 -22.66 4.15 -11.07
CA SER A 28 -21.34 3.53 -11.21
C SER A 28 -21.24 2.29 -10.33
N VAL A 29 -20.70 1.21 -10.89
CA VAL A 29 -20.45 -0.03 -10.16
C VAL A 29 -18.96 -0.34 -10.25
N LYS A 30 -18.31 -0.50 -9.09
CA LYS A 30 -16.89 -0.85 -8.99
C LYS A 30 -16.73 -2.06 -8.08
N LYS A 31 -15.80 -2.96 -8.45
CA LYS A 31 -15.45 -4.07 -7.58
C LYS A 31 -14.70 -3.54 -6.38
N GLN A 32 -15.14 -3.91 -5.18
CA GLN A 32 -14.42 -3.60 -3.96
C GLN A 32 -13.14 -4.43 -3.88
N ARG A 33 -12.01 -3.78 -3.67
CA ARG A 33 -10.72 -4.44 -3.47
C ARG A 33 -10.31 -4.31 -2.00
N ASN A 34 -9.62 -5.33 -1.48
CA ASN A 34 -8.99 -5.23 -0.18
C ASN A 34 -7.84 -4.23 -0.27
N THR A 35 -8.03 -3.07 0.35
CA THR A 35 -7.02 -2.03 0.40
C THR A 35 -6.39 -1.98 1.79
N ARG A 36 -5.15 -1.49 1.82
CA ARG A 36 -4.44 -1.25 3.07
C ARG A 36 -5.21 -0.25 3.94
N SER A 37 -5.32 -0.52 5.24
CA SER A 37 -6.04 0.34 6.17
C SER A 37 -5.29 1.64 6.47
N ASN A 38 -6.01 2.67 6.93
CA ASN A 38 -5.40 3.91 7.38
C ASN A 38 -4.49 3.70 8.60
N MET A 39 -4.81 2.72 9.45
CA MET A 39 -3.98 2.36 10.61
C MET A 39 -2.61 1.83 10.16
N GLN A 40 -2.58 0.99 9.11
CA GLN A 40 -1.33 0.49 8.55
C GLN A 40 -0.50 1.60 7.93
N ASN A 41 -1.12 2.55 7.24
CA ASN A 41 -0.43 3.73 6.71
C ASN A 41 0.17 4.57 7.83
N ASN A 42 -0.58 4.87 8.87
CA ASN A 42 -0.13 5.65 10.00
C ASN A 42 1.03 4.97 10.72
N TYR A 43 0.93 3.66 10.95
CA TYR A 43 2.00 2.86 11.53
C TYR A 43 3.28 2.95 10.69
N TYR A 44 3.16 2.75 9.38
CA TYR A 44 4.31 2.79 8.47
C TYR A 44 5.03 4.13 8.53
N TRP A 45 4.30 5.24 8.43
CA TRP A 45 4.91 6.57 8.42
C TRP A 45 5.50 6.97 9.76
N LYS A 46 4.84 6.63 10.87
CA LYS A 46 5.29 7.02 12.22
C LYS A 46 6.32 6.08 12.81
N CYS A 47 6.12 4.77 12.68
CA CYS A 47 6.95 3.79 13.35
C CYS A 47 8.06 3.23 12.48
N ILE A 48 7.93 3.28 11.17
CA ILE A 48 8.94 2.77 10.24
C ILE A 48 9.72 3.92 9.63
N VAL A 49 9.07 4.76 8.85
CA VAL A 49 9.74 5.83 8.09
C VAL A 49 10.34 6.88 9.02
N GLN A 50 9.58 7.36 10.01
CA GLN A 50 10.04 8.41 10.93
C GLN A 50 11.21 7.93 11.79
N GLU A 51 11.13 6.72 12.33
CA GLU A 51 12.20 6.15 13.15
C GLU A 51 13.50 5.99 12.36
N LEU A 52 13.41 5.47 11.13
CA LEU A 52 14.57 5.34 10.25
C LEU A 52 15.09 6.69 9.79
N SER A 53 14.21 7.65 9.54
CA SER A 53 14.57 9.03 9.21
C SER A 53 15.37 9.67 10.34
N ASP A 54 14.91 9.55 11.57
CA ASP A 54 15.60 10.09 12.75
C ASP A 54 16.98 9.44 12.97
N PHE A 55 17.08 8.15 12.71
CA PHE A 55 18.35 7.42 12.87
C PHE A 55 19.35 7.75 11.77
N THR A 56 18.92 7.81 10.51
CA THR A 56 19.81 7.98 9.36
C THR A 56 20.09 9.44 9.03
N GLY A 57 19.22 10.36 9.45
CA GLY A 57 19.32 11.78 9.11
C GLY A 57 18.67 12.16 7.79
N PHE A 58 18.09 11.21 7.05
CA PHE A 58 17.32 11.52 5.84
C PHE A 58 15.94 12.09 6.21
N PHE A 59 15.37 12.89 5.31
CA PHE A 59 13.97 13.30 5.46
C PHE A 59 13.03 12.12 5.27
N PRO A 60 11.82 12.13 5.87
CA PRO A 60 10.87 11.02 5.74
C PRO A 60 10.54 10.65 4.30
N ASP A 61 10.35 11.61 3.41
CA ASP A 61 10.08 11.35 1.99
C ASP A 61 11.25 10.64 1.30
N GLU A 62 12.48 11.08 1.60
CA GLU A 62 13.69 10.45 1.08
C GLU A 62 13.84 9.03 1.61
N MET A 63 13.57 8.83 2.90
CA MET A 63 13.66 7.51 3.52
C MET A 63 12.64 6.55 2.93
N HIS A 64 11.42 7.02 2.67
CA HIS A 64 10.39 6.24 2.01
C HIS A 64 10.83 5.79 0.61
N ASP A 65 11.44 6.67 -0.17
CA ASP A 65 11.95 6.34 -1.50
C ASP A 65 13.08 5.31 -1.43
N ILE A 66 14.00 5.46 -0.48
CA ILE A 66 15.08 4.50 -0.25
C ILE A 66 14.53 3.11 0.06
N LEU A 67 13.51 3.03 0.93
CA LEU A 67 12.89 1.77 1.29
C LEU A 67 12.17 1.13 0.11
N LYS A 68 11.53 1.91 -0.75
CA LYS A 68 10.90 1.38 -1.96
C LYS A 68 11.93 0.80 -2.92
N VAL A 69 13.04 1.48 -3.13
CA VAL A 69 14.14 0.99 -3.98
C VAL A 69 14.67 -0.34 -3.46
N LYS A 70 14.85 -0.45 -2.15
CA LYS A 70 15.48 -1.60 -1.53
C LYS A 70 14.57 -2.82 -1.46
N PHE A 71 13.27 -2.64 -1.18
CA PHE A 71 12.36 -3.73 -0.84
C PHE A 71 11.21 -3.95 -1.80
N SER A 72 10.90 -3.00 -2.68
CA SER A 72 9.77 -3.12 -3.60
C SER A 72 10.12 -2.84 -5.06
N SER A 73 11.40 -2.82 -5.39
CA SER A 73 11.84 -2.64 -6.77
C SER A 73 11.87 -3.97 -7.52
N GLU A 74 11.60 -3.92 -8.82
CA GLU A 74 11.70 -5.06 -9.72
C GLU A 74 12.65 -4.74 -10.87
N TRP A 75 13.37 -5.75 -11.33
CA TRP A 75 14.21 -5.63 -12.50
C TRP A 75 13.41 -6.02 -13.75
N GLN A 76 13.41 -5.17 -14.74
CA GLN A 76 12.81 -5.44 -16.05
C GLN A 76 13.90 -5.40 -17.11
N THR A 77 13.79 -6.28 -18.09
CA THR A 77 14.69 -6.29 -19.23
C THR A 77 14.06 -5.52 -20.38
N ILE A 78 14.76 -4.52 -20.87
CA ILE A 78 14.33 -3.72 -22.02
C ILE A 78 15.30 -4.01 -23.16
N GLU A 79 14.75 -4.38 -24.33
CA GLU A 79 15.54 -4.61 -25.54
C GLU A 79 15.61 -3.31 -26.35
N VAL A 80 16.82 -2.81 -26.57
CA VAL A 80 17.09 -1.62 -27.36
C VAL A 80 18.18 -1.96 -28.37
N GLU A 81 17.89 -1.88 -29.65
CA GLU A 81 18.84 -2.12 -30.76
C GLU A 81 19.65 -3.43 -30.61
N ASP A 82 18.96 -4.56 -30.35
CA ASP A 82 19.54 -5.89 -30.10
C ASP A 82 20.38 -6.01 -28.83
N ILE A 83 20.32 -5.01 -27.94
CA ILE A 83 20.99 -5.03 -26.64
C ILE A 83 19.93 -5.15 -25.55
N CYS A 84 20.05 -6.16 -24.68
CA CYS A 84 19.20 -6.29 -23.49
C CYS A 84 19.77 -5.49 -22.33
N VAL A 85 19.00 -4.53 -21.82
CA VAL A 85 19.38 -3.69 -20.68
C VAL A 85 18.46 -3.98 -19.52
N GLY A 86 19.04 -4.30 -18.37
CA GLY A 86 18.28 -4.43 -17.12
C GLY A 86 17.93 -3.05 -16.57
N VAL A 87 16.65 -2.80 -16.33
CA VAL A 87 16.15 -1.56 -15.74
C VAL A 87 15.40 -1.88 -14.45
N GLN A 88 15.77 -1.19 -13.37
CA GLN A 88 15.10 -1.33 -12.09
C GLN A 88 13.88 -0.41 -12.06
N THR A 89 12.70 -0.98 -11.83
CA THR A 89 11.46 -0.23 -11.69
C THR A 89 10.97 -0.27 -10.25
N LEU A 90 10.38 0.85 -9.80
CA LEU A 90 9.83 0.96 -8.46
C LEU A 90 8.34 0.62 -8.47
N ASN A 91 7.95 -0.28 -7.58
CA ASN A 91 6.54 -0.56 -7.32
C ASN A 91 5.99 0.46 -6.32
N SER A 92 4.80 1.01 -6.61
CA SER A 92 4.13 1.90 -5.69
C SER A 92 3.60 1.12 -4.49
N THR A 93 3.90 1.59 -3.27
CA THR A 93 3.32 1.01 -2.04
C THR A 93 1.81 1.19 -1.98
N ALA A 94 1.26 2.19 -2.68
CA ALA A 94 -0.18 2.42 -2.74
C ALA A 94 -0.96 1.29 -3.43
N ARG A 95 -0.29 0.49 -4.28
CA ARG A 95 -0.89 -0.65 -4.97
C ARG A 95 -0.82 -1.95 -4.18
N MET A 96 -0.08 -1.96 -3.10
CA MET A 96 0.04 -3.14 -2.25
C MET A 96 -1.26 -3.39 -1.48
N ASN A 97 -1.71 -4.64 -1.47
CA ASN A 97 -2.79 -5.05 -0.57
C ASN A 97 -2.24 -5.21 0.85
N THR A 98 -3.11 -5.56 1.80
CA THR A 98 -2.75 -5.71 3.21
C THR A 98 -1.61 -6.71 3.41
N ALA A 99 -1.69 -7.89 2.77
CA ALA A 99 -0.69 -8.96 2.95
C ALA A 99 0.67 -8.57 2.34
N GLU A 100 0.67 -7.99 1.14
CA GLU A 100 1.88 -7.52 0.48
C GLU A 100 2.58 -6.42 1.28
N PHE A 101 1.78 -5.50 1.83
CA PHE A 101 2.29 -4.40 2.64
C PHE A 101 2.88 -4.89 3.97
N GLU A 102 2.25 -5.86 4.62
CA GLU A 102 2.77 -6.46 5.84
C GLU A 102 4.11 -7.15 5.60
N LEU A 103 4.24 -7.88 4.49
CA LEU A 103 5.51 -8.51 4.11
C LEU A 103 6.60 -7.45 3.85
N TYR A 104 6.26 -6.39 3.14
CA TYR A 104 7.16 -5.26 2.88
C TYR A 104 7.68 -4.65 4.19
N VAL A 105 6.79 -4.37 5.12
CA VAL A 105 7.14 -3.78 6.42
C VAL A 105 7.96 -4.75 7.27
N GLU A 106 7.64 -6.03 7.24
CA GLU A 106 8.40 -7.06 7.96
C GLU A 106 9.84 -7.15 7.47
N GLN A 107 10.04 -7.12 6.17
CA GLN A 107 11.38 -7.11 5.58
C GLN A 107 12.17 -5.88 6.03
N ILE A 108 11.53 -4.73 6.11
CA ILE A 108 12.16 -3.51 6.62
C ILE A 108 12.56 -3.66 8.09
N ARG A 109 11.68 -4.22 8.92
CA ARG A 109 11.98 -4.45 10.34
C ARG A 109 13.16 -5.38 10.53
N ILE A 110 13.22 -6.47 9.79
CA ILE A 110 14.32 -7.44 9.85
C ILE A 110 15.63 -6.77 9.42
N TRP A 111 15.61 -6.05 8.33
CA TRP A 111 16.77 -5.32 7.84
C TRP A 111 17.27 -4.28 8.84
N ALA A 112 16.37 -3.48 9.41
CA ALA A 112 16.73 -2.45 10.38
C ALA A 112 17.38 -3.05 11.62
N LEU A 113 16.86 -4.17 12.11
CA LEU A 113 17.42 -4.86 13.27
C LEU A 113 18.78 -5.47 12.95
N SER A 114 18.94 -6.14 11.81
CA SER A 114 20.18 -6.86 11.46
C SER A 114 21.30 -5.95 10.98
N GLU A 115 20.97 -4.91 10.20
CA GLU A 115 21.99 -4.03 9.58
C GLU A 115 22.23 -2.74 10.36
N LEU A 116 21.19 -2.16 10.95
CA LEU A 116 21.26 -0.89 11.67
C LEU A 116 21.22 -1.06 13.19
N GLY A 117 20.88 -2.24 13.67
CA GLY A 117 20.77 -2.49 15.11
C GLY A 117 19.58 -1.81 15.76
N ILE A 118 18.56 -1.41 14.98
CA ILE A 118 17.37 -0.72 15.48
C ILE A 118 16.20 -1.70 15.52
N ARG A 119 15.51 -1.75 16.66
CA ARG A 119 14.25 -2.47 16.78
C ARG A 119 13.11 -1.51 16.49
N LEU A 120 12.42 -1.70 15.37
CA LEU A 120 11.24 -0.92 15.02
C LEU A 120 10.02 -1.46 15.78
N MET A 121 9.12 -0.53 16.14
CA MET A 121 7.90 -0.87 16.87
C MET A 121 6.97 -1.76 16.03
N LEU A 122 6.37 -2.78 16.64
CA LEU A 122 5.39 -3.63 15.99
C LEU A 122 4.02 -2.93 15.94
N PRO A 123 3.13 -3.32 15.01
CA PRO A 123 1.81 -2.67 14.90
C PRO A 123 0.99 -2.72 16.18
N ASN A 124 1.06 -3.82 16.93
CA ASN A 124 0.34 -3.97 18.20
C ASN A 124 0.93 -3.12 19.33
N GLU A 125 2.18 -2.71 19.22
CA GLU A 125 2.83 -1.83 20.19
C GLU A 125 2.47 -0.35 19.95
N TYR A 126 2.05 -0.02 18.72
CA TYR A 126 1.71 1.35 18.33
C TYR A 126 0.33 1.78 18.81
N GLU A 127 -0.59 0.86 18.98
CA GLU A 127 -1.96 1.15 19.40
C GLU A 127 -2.08 1.84 20.76
#